data_c6a295ee3c0251995fdc16bc43c23c74
#
_entry.id   c6a295ee3c0251995fdc16bc43c23c74
#
_cell.length_a   1.000
_cell.length_b   1.000
_cell.length_c   1.000
_cell.angle_alpha   90.00
_cell.angle_beta   90.00
_cell.angle_gamma   90.00
#
_symmetry.space_group_name_H-M   'P 1'
#
loop_
_entity.id
_entity.type
_entity.pdbx_description
1 polymer ?
#
loop_
_entity_poly.entity_id
_entity_poly.type
_entity_poly.pdbx_seq_one_letter_code
_entity_poly.pdbx_strand_id
1 'polypeptide(L)'
;QMQLVQSGAEVKKPGASVKVSCKASGYTFTSYAISWVRQAPGQGLEWMGRIIPILGIANYAQKFQGRVTITADESTSTAYMELSSRSEDTAVYYCASGAFYYGSGSYPFDYWGQGT
;
A
#
# COMPACT_ATOMS: atom_id res chain seq x y z
N GLN A 1 8.87 7.52 -16.75
CA GLN A 1 8.21 8.23 -15.78
C GLN A 1 7.12 7.48 -15.16
N MET A 2 7.38 6.89 -14.03
CA MET A 2 6.42 6.16 -13.27
C MET A 2 5.52 7.08 -12.48
N GLN A 3 4.24 6.77 -12.41
CA GLN A 3 3.30 7.47 -11.56
C GLN A 3 2.46 6.47 -10.79
N LEU A 4 2.12 6.81 -9.57
CA LEU A 4 1.24 6.03 -8.73
C LEU A 4 0.08 6.94 -8.31
N VAL A 5 -1.14 6.55 -8.66
CA VAL A 5 -2.34 7.35 -8.37
C VAL A 5 -3.25 6.55 -7.48
N GLN A 6 -3.60 7.08 -6.33
CA GLN A 6 -4.41 6.42 -5.34
C GLN A 6 -5.86 6.88 -5.39
N SER A 7 -6.76 6.04 -4.88
CA SER A 7 -8.16 6.40 -4.71
C SER A 7 -8.31 7.49 -3.65
N GLY A 8 -9.49 8.08 -3.55
CA GLY A 8 -9.73 9.19 -2.64
C GLY A 8 -9.87 8.78 -1.19
N ALA A 9 -9.76 9.75 -0.32
CA ALA A 9 -9.88 9.54 1.11
C ALA A 9 -11.27 9.03 1.47
N GLU A 10 -11.32 8.18 2.49
CA GLU A 10 -12.58 7.62 2.96
C GLU A 10 -12.67 7.70 4.47
N VAL A 11 -13.89 7.81 4.96
CA VAL A 11 -14.16 7.80 6.37
C VAL A 11 -15.02 6.58 6.66
N LYS A 12 -14.53 5.68 7.49
CA LYS A 12 -15.23 4.45 7.82
C LYS A 12 -15.35 4.29 9.32
N LYS A 13 -16.43 3.67 9.74
CA LYS A 13 -16.61 3.36 11.15
C LYS A 13 -15.75 2.17 11.55
N PRO A 14 -15.34 2.07 12.80
CA PRO A 14 -14.62 0.88 13.26
C PRO A 14 -15.42 -0.39 12.96
N GLY A 15 -14.75 -1.41 12.51
CA GLY A 15 -15.37 -2.66 12.11
C GLY A 15 -15.73 -2.75 10.64
N ALA A 16 -15.79 -1.63 9.94
CA ALA A 16 -16.02 -1.64 8.50
C ALA A 16 -14.72 -1.94 7.76
N SER A 17 -14.82 -2.42 6.53
CA SER A 17 -13.62 -2.58 5.69
C SER A 17 -13.46 -1.38 4.80
N VAL A 18 -12.22 -1.00 4.55
CA VAL A 18 -11.89 0.03 3.59
C VAL A 18 -10.95 -0.56 2.55
N LYS A 19 -11.16 -0.24 1.29
CA LYS A 19 -10.30 -0.73 0.22
C LYS A 19 -9.75 0.45 -0.56
N VAL A 20 -8.45 0.57 -0.60
CA VAL A 20 -7.76 1.67 -1.26
C VAL A 20 -7.05 1.11 -2.48
N SER A 21 -7.06 1.83 -3.59
CA SER A 21 -6.40 1.40 -4.81
C SER A 21 -5.20 2.28 -5.13
N CYS A 22 -4.28 1.73 -5.88
CA CYS A 22 -3.07 2.42 -6.32
C CYS A 22 -2.81 1.98 -7.75
N LYS A 23 -3.09 2.86 -8.71
CA LYS A 23 -2.87 2.56 -10.12
C LYS A 23 -1.52 3.06 -10.56
N ALA A 24 -0.73 2.18 -11.13
CA ALA A 24 0.61 2.51 -11.61
C ALA A 24 0.61 2.71 -13.11
N SER A 25 1.43 3.61 -13.58
CA SER A 25 1.62 3.84 -15.00
C SER A 25 3.07 4.23 -15.27
N GLY A 26 3.48 4.09 -16.51
CA GLY A 26 4.82 4.51 -16.91
C GLY A 26 5.89 3.47 -16.68
N TYR A 27 5.54 2.23 -16.32
CA TYR A 27 6.51 1.16 -16.13
C TYR A 27 5.82 -0.19 -16.21
N THR A 28 6.60 -1.24 -16.25
CA THR A 28 6.04 -2.58 -16.27
C THR A 28 5.60 -2.96 -14.85
N PHE A 29 4.31 -2.96 -14.61
CA PHE A 29 3.74 -3.13 -13.28
C PHE A 29 4.25 -4.37 -12.56
N THR A 30 4.35 -5.49 -13.28
CA THR A 30 4.74 -6.74 -12.65
C THR A 30 6.19 -6.78 -12.21
N SER A 31 7.01 -5.84 -12.66
CA SER A 31 8.45 -5.86 -12.39
C SER A 31 8.83 -5.30 -11.04
N TYR A 32 7.95 -4.59 -10.36
CA TYR A 32 8.30 -3.95 -9.11
C TYR A 32 7.32 -4.27 -8.02
N ALA A 33 7.78 -4.40 -6.82
CA ALA A 33 6.91 -4.54 -5.67
C ALA A 33 6.17 -3.24 -5.39
N ILE A 34 4.95 -3.35 -4.90
CA ILE A 34 4.19 -2.22 -4.42
C ILE A 34 4.03 -2.40 -2.91
N SER A 35 4.47 -1.41 -2.15
CA SER A 35 4.35 -1.41 -0.71
C SER A 35 3.29 -0.43 -0.27
N TRP A 36 2.71 -0.69 0.89
CA TRP A 36 1.76 0.21 1.53
C TRP A 36 2.36 0.67 2.85
N VAL A 37 2.34 1.98 3.06
CA VAL A 37 2.92 2.64 4.23
C VAL A 37 1.87 3.59 4.76
N ARG A 38 1.73 3.72 6.06
CA ARG A 38 0.80 4.69 6.62
C ARG A 38 1.50 5.65 7.57
N GLN A 39 0.89 6.80 7.77
CA GLN A 39 1.36 7.77 8.73
C GLN A 39 0.18 8.30 9.53
N ALA A 40 0.11 7.94 10.80
CA ALA A 40 -0.88 8.46 11.70
C ALA A 40 -0.49 9.89 12.13
N PRO A 41 -1.45 10.71 12.56
CA PRO A 41 -1.15 12.09 12.94
C PRO A 41 -0.07 12.14 14.02
N GLY A 42 0.97 12.92 13.76
CA GLY A 42 2.06 13.10 14.71
C GLY A 42 3.01 11.90 14.84
N GLN A 43 2.87 10.89 13.99
CA GLN A 43 3.70 9.69 14.07
C GLN A 43 4.58 9.58 12.83
N GLY A 44 5.56 8.70 12.86
CA GLY A 44 6.39 8.41 11.70
C GLY A 44 5.70 7.49 10.72
N LEU A 45 6.37 7.22 9.61
CA LEU A 45 5.87 6.28 8.63
C LEU A 45 5.93 4.86 9.17
N GLU A 46 4.96 4.04 8.82
CA GLU A 46 4.87 2.67 9.27
C GLU A 46 4.58 1.77 8.07
N TRP A 47 5.44 0.81 7.81
CA TRP A 47 5.26 -0.12 6.70
C TRP A 47 4.20 -1.15 7.06
N MET A 48 3.26 -1.37 6.15
CA MET A 48 2.15 -2.28 6.39
C MET A 48 2.36 -3.62 5.68
N GLY A 49 2.89 -3.58 4.49
CA GLY A 49 3.09 -4.78 3.68
C GLY A 49 3.40 -4.45 2.25
N ARG A 50 3.56 -5.48 1.44
CA ARG A 50 3.86 -5.30 0.02
C ARG A 50 3.35 -6.46 -0.78
N ILE A 51 3.25 -6.27 -2.09
CA ILE A 51 2.96 -7.35 -3.01
C ILE A 51 3.99 -7.31 -4.14
N ILE A 52 4.41 -8.48 -4.59
CA ILE A 52 5.25 -8.61 -5.78
C ILE A 52 4.34 -9.18 -6.87
N PRO A 53 3.84 -8.35 -7.78
CA PRO A 53 2.79 -8.78 -8.69
C PRO A 53 3.16 -9.98 -9.56
N ILE A 54 4.40 -10.02 -10.05
CA ILE A 54 4.79 -11.11 -10.93
C ILE A 54 4.78 -12.44 -10.22
N LEU A 55 4.97 -12.46 -8.91
CA LEU A 55 4.94 -13.68 -8.14
C LEU A 55 3.58 -13.92 -7.48
N GLY A 56 2.76 -12.91 -7.39
CA GLY A 56 1.49 -13.00 -6.68
C GLY A 56 1.65 -13.19 -5.18
N ILE A 57 2.79 -12.82 -4.62
CA ILE A 57 3.08 -13.04 -3.22
C ILE A 57 2.97 -11.74 -2.45
N ALA A 58 2.19 -11.75 -1.38
CA ALA A 58 2.08 -10.61 -0.48
C ALA A 58 2.69 -10.95 0.88
N ASN A 59 3.37 -9.98 1.47
CA ASN A 59 3.95 -10.09 2.80
C ASN A 59 3.46 -8.92 3.63
N TYR A 60 3.20 -9.16 4.90
CA TYR A 60 2.64 -8.15 5.79
C TYR A 60 3.51 -7.95 7.01
N ALA A 61 3.53 -6.73 7.53
CA ALA A 61 4.13 -6.49 8.84
C ALA A 61 3.31 -7.24 9.90
N GLN A 62 3.97 -7.76 10.92
CA GLN A 62 3.32 -8.59 11.91
C GLN A 62 2.11 -7.89 12.55
N LYS A 63 2.22 -6.60 12.77
CA LYS A 63 1.14 -5.81 13.37
C LYS A 63 -0.14 -5.87 12.57
N PHE A 64 -0.05 -6.04 11.26
CA PHE A 64 -1.21 -5.99 10.38
C PHE A 64 -1.66 -7.34 9.86
N GLN A 65 -0.95 -8.40 10.18
CA GLN A 65 -1.34 -9.71 9.71
C GLN A 65 -2.73 -10.07 10.23
N GLY A 66 -3.56 -10.59 9.35
CA GLY A 66 -4.90 -10.97 9.72
C GLY A 66 -5.95 -9.90 9.52
N ARG A 67 -5.56 -8.65 9.34
CA ARG A 67 -6.56 -7.61 9.06
C ARG A 67 -6.24 -6.73 7.85
N VAL A 68 -5.15 -7.01 7.15
CA VAL A 68 -4.82 -6.32 5.91
C VAL A 68 -4.66 -7.35 4.82
N THR A 69 -5.22 -7.09 3.65
CA THR A 69 -5.03 -7.92 2.47
C THR A 69 -4.58 -7.05 1.32
N ILE A 70 -3.45 -7.37 0.73
CA ILE A 70 -2.91 -6.64 -0.41
C ILE A 70 -3.01 -7.54 -1.64
N THR A 71 -3.60 -7.03 -2.70
CA THR A 71 -3.77 -7.76 -3.94
C THR A 71 -3.32 -6.90 -5.11
N ALA A 72 -3.15 -7.48 -6.27
CA ALA A 72 -2.78 -6.78 -7.49
C ALA A 72 -3.55 -7.33 -8.67
N ASP A 73 -3.94 -6.45 -9.58
CA ASP A 73 -4.59 -6.81 -10.82
C ASP A 73 -3.67 -6.35 -11.94
N GLU A 74 -3.01 -7.29 -12.61
CA GLU A 74 -2.06 -6.96 -13.65
C GLU A 74 -2.73 -6.36 -14.88
N SER A 75 -3.97 -6.72 -15.15
CA SER A 75 -4.66 -6.22 -16.33
C SER A 75 -4.91 -4.72 -16.26
N THR A 76 -5.02 -4.17 -15.07
CA THR A 76 -5.26 -2.74 -14.87
C THR A 76 -4.08 -2.03 -14.22
N SER A 77 -2.98 -2.75 -13.96
CA SER A 77 -1.79 -2.22 -13.26
C SER A 77 -2.17 -1.56 -11.94
N THR A 78 -3.06 -2.19 -11.19
CA THR A 78 -3.58 -1.61 -9.96
C THR A 78 -3.31 -2.55 -8.78
N ALA A 79 -2.81 -2.01 -7.71
CA ALA A 79 -2.68 -2.70 -6.43
C ALA A 79 -3.77 -2.22 -5.48
N TYR A 80 -4.22 -3.09 -4.61
CA TYR A 80 -5.27 -2.77 -3.66
C TYR A 80 -4.82 -3.15 -2.25
N MET A 81 -5.24 -2.37 -1.28
CA MET A 81 -5.05 -2.69 0.13
C MET A 81 -6.41 -2.64 0.79
N GLU A 82 -6.81 -3.73 1.41
CA GLU A 82 -8.08 -3.79 2.13
C GLU A 82 -7.77 -3.94 3.61
N LEU A 83 -8.32 -3.07 4.42
CA LEU A 83 -8.07 -3.02 5.84
C LEU A 83 -9.36 -3.17 6.60
N SER A 84 -9.38 -4.09 7.58
CA SER A 84 -10.45 -4.16 8.53
C SER A 84 -10.21 -3.07 9.57
N SER A 85 -11.05 -2.05 9.54
CA SER A 85 -10.78 -0.79 10.22
C SER A 85 -10.99 -0.87 11.73
N ARG A 86 -10.15 -0.19 12.48
CA ARG A 86 -10.29 0.01 13.92
C ARG A 86 -10.23 1.51 14.21
N SER A 87 -10.59 1.91 15.40
CA SER A 87 -10.62 3.32 15.74
C SER A 87 -9.25 3.99 15.62
N GLU A 88 -8.18 3.23 15.85
CA GLU A 88 -6.84 3.79 15.77
C GLU A 88 -6.26 3.82 14.37
N ASP A 89 -7.04 3.52 13.34
CA ASP A 89 -6.52 3.44 11.97
C ASP A 89 -6.63 4.74 11.19
N THR A 90 -7.01 5.84 11.82
CA THR A 90 -7.01 7.14 11.17
C THR A 90 -5.58 7.52 10.83
N ALA A 91 -5.30 7.65 9.55
CA ALA A 91 -3.94 7.92 9.07
C ALA A 91 -4.00 8.26 7.58
N VAL A 92 -2.90 8.72 7.04
CA VAL A 92 -2.74 8.85 5.61
C VAL A 92 -2.02 7.59 5.12
N TYR A 93 -2.55 6.97 4.09
CA TYR A 93 -2.03 5.72 3.55
C TYR A 93 -1.40 5.97 2.20
N TYR A 94 -0.19 5.50 2.00
CA TYR A 94 0.56 5.71 0.77
C TYR A 94 0.90 4.38 0.13
N CYS A 95 0.80 4.28 -1.18
CA CYS A 95 1.46 3.21 -1.91
C CYS A 95 2.82 3.73 -2.38
N ALA A 96 3.78 2.87 -2.47
CA ALA A 96 5.13 3.25 -2.85
C ALA A 96 5.81 2.13 -3.62
N SER A 97 6.72 2.49 -4.49
CA SER A 97 7.43 1.54 -5.34
C SER A 97 8.85 2.00 -5.62
N GLY A 98 9.65 1.13 -6.17
CA GLY A 98 10.97 1.48 -6.66
C GLY A 98 12.03 0.53 -6.23
N ALA A 99 12.53 0.67 -5.08
CA ALA A 99 13.63 -0.12 -4.69
C ALA A 99 13.29 -1.56 -4.44
N PHE A 100 14.24 -2.37 -4.44
CA PHE A 100 13.97 -3.65 -4.28
C PHE A 100 14.18 -4.14 -3.01
N TYR A 101 14.86 -3.56 -2.16
CA TYR A 101 15.10 -4.10 -1.00
C TYR A 101 14.20 -3.60 -0.14
N TYR A 102 13.40 -3.85 0.24
CA TYR A 102 12.57 -3.44 1.01
C TYR A 102 12.43 -4.28 2.02
N GLY A 103 12.06 -4.30 2.81
CA GLY A 103 11.71 -4.96 3.76
C GLY A 103 12.07 -4.69 5.05
N SER A 104 12.76 -4.08 5.43
CA SER A 104 13.28 -3.95 6.73
C SER A 104 12.97 -2.66 7.35
N GLY A 105 11.92 -2.05 7.00
CA GLY A 105 11.57 -0.82 7.65
C GLY A 105 12.26 0.40 7.13
N SER A 106 13.11 0.27 6.17
CA SER A 106 13.63 1.45 5.53
C SER A 106 12.64 1.86 4.47
N TYR A 107 12.64 3.12 4.11
CA TYR A 107 11.66 3.63 3.19
C TYR A 107 12.33 4.30 2.01
N PRO A 108 13.27 3.64 1.34
CA PRO A 108 13.94 4.23 0.22
C PRO A 108 13.15 3.97 -1.06
N PHE A 109 11.89 4.33 -1.05
CA PHE A 109 11.09 4.15 -2.23
C PHE A 109 11.31 5.32 -3.18
N ASP A 110 11.45 5.00 -4.46
CA ASP A 110 11.67 6.01 -5.47
C ASP A 110 10.40 6.72 -5.88
N TYR A 111 9.27 6.04 -5.77
CA TYR A 111 8.00 6.59 -6.24
C TYR A 111 6.95 6.42 -5.16
N TRP A 112 6.13 7.44 -4.97
CA TRP A 112 5.10 7.46 -3.95
C TRP A 112 3.78 7.88 -4.55
N GLY A 113 2.69 7.30 -4.08
CA GLY A 113 1.36 7.81 -4.36
C GLY A 113 1.11 9.12 -3.60
N GLN A 114 -0.02 9.75 -3.88
CA GLN A 114 -0.31 11.06 -3.29
C GLN A 114 -0.78 10.98 -1.85
N GLY A 115 -1.13 9.81 -1.37
CA GLY A 115 -1.68 9.63 -0.03
C GLY A 115 -3.21 9.62 -0.04
N THR A 116 -3.79 8.77 0.77
CA THR A 116 -5.25 8.63 0.88
C THR A 116 -5.71 8.70 2.32
#